data_5331b646a6ace74d84355863cc58597e
#
_entry.id   5331b646a6ace74d84355863cc58597e
#
_cell.length_a   1.000
_cell.length_b   1.000
_cell.length_c   1.000
_cell.angle_alpha   90.00
_cell.angle_beta   90.00
_cell.angle_gamma   90.00
#
_symmetry.space_group_name_H-M   'P 1'
#
loop_
_entity.id
_entity.type
_entity.pdbx_description
1 polymer ?
#
loop_
_entity_poly.entity_id
_entity_poly.type
_entity_poly.pdbx_seq_one_letter_code
_entity_poly.pdbx_strand_id
1 'polypeptide(L)'
;MLCIPVKEFLCWKKKQLSKGGEIQAFTFLLESIGGITTIDLNFLNLNLDGNLYLKKNLVDLECVWDEHLLNSTPIQYLCEKTFWRDLKLKVTNKVLIPRPETELIVDIVFKIFEKKSQKLFFAELGTGSGAISIALSLAYPLCEGIATDIDEDALEIATKNYMDSSEQTNLKFFC
;
A
#
# COMPACT_ATOMS: atom_id res chain seq x y z
N MET A 1 18.01 -12.51 -3.22
CA MET A 1 16.86 -13.31 -2.80
C MET A 1 17.37 -14.51 -2.02
N LEU A 2 16.67 -14.87 -0.94
CA LEU A 2 17.02 -15.99 -0.07
C LEU A 2 16.21 -17.21 -0.52
N CYS A 3 16.90 -18.32 -0.79
CA CYS A 3 16.29 -19.58 -1.21
C CYS A 3 15.97 -20.42 0.03
N ILE A 4 14.73 -20.85 0.20
CA ILE A 4 14.31 -21.73 1.29
C ILE A 4 13.44 -22.87 0.76
N PRO A 5 13.47 -24.07 1.37
CA PRO A 5 12.58 -25.17 1.03
C PRO A 5 11.12 -24.79 1.30
N VAL A 6 10.21 -25.18 0.40
CA VAL A 6 8.76 -24.91 0.56
C VAL A 6 8.21 -25.53 1.85
N LYS A 7 8.64 -26.73 2.22
CA LYS A 7 8.24 -27.38 3.47
C LYS A 7 8.61 -26.58 4.71
N GLU A 8 9.82 -25.99 4.73
CA GLU A 8 10.29 -25.15 5.83
C GLU A 8 9.43 -23.89 5.96
N PHE A 9 9.18 -23.21 4.82
CA PHE A 9 8.30 -22.04 4.79
C PHE A 9 6.89 -22.35 5.27
N LEU A 10 6.30 -23.47 4.84
CA LEU A 10 4.94 -23.84 5.26
C LEU A 10 4.86 -24.18 6.76
N CYS A 11 5.89 -24.83 7.30
CA CYS A 11 5.99 -25.06 8.73
C CYS A 11 6.07 -23.74 9.51
N TRP A 12 6.95 -22.84 9.08
CA TRP A 12 7.09 -21.49 9.65
C TRP A 12 5.77 -20.71 9.56
N LYS A 13 5.15 -20.65 8.38
CA LYS A 13 3.85 -19.98 8.16
C LYS A 13 2.78 -20.47 9.13
N LYS A 14 2.66 -21.79 9.30
CA LYS A 14 1.70 -22.39 10.25
C LYS A 14 1.99 -21.96 11.68
N LYS A 15 3.28 -21.93 12.09
CA LYS A 15 3.70 -21.46 13.41
C LYS A 15 3.32 -19.97 13.60
N GLN A 16 3.55 -19.09 12.60
CA GLN A 16 3.22 -17.68 12.74
C GLN A 16 1.71 -17.46 12.88
N LEU A 17 0.91 -18.11 12.03
CA LEU A 17 -0.56 -17.98 12.08
C LEU A 17 -1.16 -18.55 13.37
N SER A 18 -0.49 -19.52 14.03
CA SER A 18 -0.94 -20.04 15.35
C SER A 18 -0.74 -19.04 16.49
N LYS A 19 0.06 -17.99 16.32
CA LYS A 19 0.20 -16.88 17.28
C LYS A 19 -1.03 -15.95 17.30
N GLY A 20 -1.88 -16.01 16.27
CA GLY A 20 -3.05 -15.15 16.08
C GLY A 20 -2.90 -14.21 14.89
N GLY A 21 -3.80 -13.20 14.80
CA GLY A 21 -3.85 -12.24 13.72
C GLY A 21 -4.65 -12.71 12.50
N GLU A 22 -4.96 -11.78 11.62
CA GLU A 22 -5.74 -12.05 10.42
C GLU A 22 -4.86 -12.57 9.28
N ILE A 23 -5.35 -13.58 8.56
CA ILE A 23 -4.63 -14.17 7.42
C ILE A 23 -4.37 -13.14 6.31
N GLN A 24 -5.25 -12.17 6.14
CA GLN A 24 -5.11 -11.07 5.18
C GLN A 24 -3.91 -10.18 5.52
N ALA A 25 -3.73 -9.84 6.80
CA ALA A 25 -2.58 -9.06 7.27
C ALA A 25 -1.27 -9.83 7.07
N PHE A 26 -1.27 -11.14 7.35
CA PHE A 26 -0.11 -11.99 7.13
C PHE A 26 0.24 -12.13 5.64
N THR A 27 -0.78 -12.30 4.78
CA THR A 27 -0.58 -12.34 3.32
C THR A 27 -0.01 -11.02 2.82
N PHE A 28 -0.55 -9.89 3.30
CA PHE A 28 -0.05 -8.56 2.97
C PHE A 28 1.43 -8.38 3.35
N LEU A 29 1.85 -8.85 4.53
CA LEU A 29 3.24 -8.87 4.96
C LEU A 29 4.13 -9.62 3.94
N LEU A 30 3.73 -10.84 3.58
CA LEU A 30 4.48 -11.69 2.67
C LEU A 30 4.60 -11.08 1.27
N GLU A 31 3.55 -10.46 0.75
CA GLU A 31 3.56 -9.77 -0.55
C GLU A 31 4.38 -8.48 -0.51
N SER A 32 4.21 -7.70 0.55
CA SER A 32 4.79 -6.36 0.64
C SER A 32 6.31 -6.39 0.79
N ILE A 33 6.82 -7.18 1.72
CA ILE A 33 8.25 -7.24 2.04
C ILE A 33 8.86 -8.63 1.91
N GLY A 34 8.06 -9.70 1.98
CA GLY A 34 8.52 -11.07 1.75
C GLY A 34 8.83 -11.35 0.29
N GLY A 35 8.13 -10.70 -0.63
CA GLY A 35 8.30 -10.86 -2.08
C GLY A 35 7.64 -12.10 -2.65
N ILE A 36 6.63 -12.64 -1.96
CA ILE A 36 5.82 -13.78 -2.40
C ILE A 36 4.46 -13.26 -2.82
N THR A 37 4.00 -13.61 -4.02
CA THR A 37 2.66 -13.21 -4.47
C THR A 37 1.58 -14.12 -3.89
N THR A 38 0.32 -13.63 -3.85
CA THR A 38 -0.85 -14.47 -3.50
C THR A 38 -0.93 -15.70 -4.41
N ILE A 39 -0.57 -15.57 -5.67
CA ILE A 39 -0.54 -16.70 -6.62
C ILE A 39 0.47 -17.75 -6.15
N ASP A 40 1.71 -17.33 -5.84
CA ASP A 40 2.72 -18.25 -5.33
C ASP A 40 2.24 -18.97 -4.05
N LEU A 41 1.65 -18.22 -3.10
CA LEU A 41 1.13 -18.77 -1.85
C LEU A 41 0.06 -19.85 -2.08
N ASN A 42 -0.81 -19.68 -3.07
CA ASN A 42 -1.86 -20.63 -3.39
C ASN A 42 -1.31 -21.93 -4.02
N PHE A 43 -0.19 -21.84 -4.74
CA PHE A 43 0.42 -22.97 -5.43
C PHE A 43 1.52 -23.69 -4.63
N LEU A 44 1.92 -23.18 -3.45
CA LEU A 44 2.98 -23.81 -2.65
C LEU A 44 2.72 -25.29 -2.32
N ASN A 45 1.46 -25.66 -2.07
CA ASN A 45 1.09 -27.02 -1.73
C ASN A 45 1.22 -27.99 -2.92
N LEU A 46 1.34 -27.51 -4.15
CA LEU A 46 1.50 -28.34 -5.35
C LEU A 46 2.96 -28.72 -5.61
N ASN A 47 3.94 -28.04 -4.97
CA ASN A 47 5.37 -28.30 -5.16
C ASN A 47 6.10 -28.30 -3.81
N LEU A 48 5.78 -29.27 -2.96
CA LEU A 48 6.34 -29.37 -1.61
C LEU A 48 7.85 -29.61 -1.56
N ASP A 49 8.41 -30.24 -2.57
CA ASP A 49 9.85 -30.52 -2.66
C ASP A 49 10.63 -29.40 -3.37
N GLY A 50 9.93 -28.34 -3.76
CA GLY A 50 10.52 -27.17 -4.39
C GLY A 50 11.13 -26.18 -3.43
N ASN A 51 11.67 -25.11 -3.99
CA ASN A 51 12.23 -23.98 -3.26
C ASN A 51 11.42 -22.70 -3.52
N LEU A 52 11.41 -21.84 -2.53
CA LEU A 52 10.81 -20.51 -2.55
C LEU A 52 11.89 -19.45 -2.40
N TYR A 53 11.74 -18.32 -3.08
CA TYR A 53 12.68 -17.21 -3.04
C TYR A 53 12.07 -16.02 -2.31
N LEU A 54 12.70 -15.62 -1.20
CA LEU A 54 12.27 -14.52 -0.37
C LEU A 54 13.17 -13.28 -0.55
N LYS A 55 12.58 -12.09 -0.41
CA LYS A 55 13.32 -10.81 -0.30
C LYS A 55 13.86 -10.57 1.10
N LYS A 56 13.16 -11.07 2.13
CA LYS A 56 13.54 -11.00 3.54
C LYS A 56 13.65 -12.41 4.11
N ASN A 57 14.52 -12.62 5.10
CA ASN A 57 14.61 -13.90 5.80
C ASN A 57 13.38 -14.10 6.71
N LEU A 58 13.17 -15.35 7.16
CA LEU A 58 12.02 -15.70 8.01
C LEU A 58 12.05 -15.01 9.37
N VAL A 59 13.24 -14.72 9.91
CA VAL A 59 13.41 -14.04 11.21
C VAL A 59 12.95 -12.60 11.10
N ASP A 60 13.37 -11.87 10.06
CA ASP A 60 12.93 -10.48 9.82
C ASP A 60 11.40 -10.41 9.63
N LEU A 61 10.82 -11.35 8.89
CA LEU A 61 9.37 -11.42 8.69
C LEU A 61 8.63 -11.75 10.01
N GLU A 62 9.19 -12.64 10.83
CA GLU A 62 8.66 -12.96 12.14
C GLU A 62 8.70 -11.73 13.08
N CYS A 63 9.80 -10.96 13.10
CA CYS A 63 9.88 -9.74 13.90
C CYS A 63 8.78 -8.74 13.54
N VAL A 64 8.53 -8.52 12.24
CA VAL A 64 7.45 -7.62 11.79
C VAL A 64 6.07 -8.15 12.17
N TRP A 65 5.87 -9.46 12.06
CA TRP A 65 4.61 -10.10 12.46
C TRP A 65 4.37 -10.00 13.96
N ASP A 66 5.39 -10.27 14.77
CA ASP A 66 5.31 -10.16 16.22
C ASP A 66 5.03 -8.71 16.66
N GLU A 67 5.66 -7.71 16.03
CA GLU A 67 5.36 -6.29 16.26
C GLU A 67 3.88 -5.96 15.97
N HIS A 68 3.35 -6.46 14.85
CA HIS A 68 1.94 -6.30 14.51
C HIS A 68 1.02 -6.88 15.59
N LEU A 69 1.32 -8.08 16.09
CA LEU A 69 0.49 -8.77 17.07
C LEU A 69 0.59 -8.17 18.48
N LEU A 70 1.81 -7.81 18.92
CA LEU A 70 2.05 -7.35 20.28
C LEU A 70 1.58 -5.91 20.51
N ASN A 71 1.83 -5.04 19.52
CA ASN A 71 1.56 -3.61 19.66
C ASN A 71 0.30 -3.16 18.91
N SER A 72 -0.41 -4.10 18.26
CA SER A 72 -1.58 -3.79 17.42
C SER A 72 -1.28 -2.75 16.33
N THR A 73 -0.02 -2.65 15.90
CA THR A 73 0.41 -1.74 14.85
C THR A 73 -0.13 -2.23 13.50
N PRO A 74 -0.86 -1.42 12.73
CA PRO A 74 -1.31 -1.82 11.40
C PRO A 74 -0.17 -2.33 10.53
N ILE A 75 -0.37 -3.48 9.90
CA ILE A 75 0.67 -4.14 9.09
C ILE A 75 1.16 -3.25 7.93
N GLN A 76 0.29 -2.38 7.41
CA GLN A 76 0.61 -1.41 6.37
C GLN A 76 1.68 -0.42 6.82
N TYR A 77 1.64 0.03 8.08
CA TYR A 77 2.68 0.92 8.63
C TYR A 77 4.01 0.20 8.79
N LEU A 78 4.00 -1.05 9.25
CA LEU A 78 5.22 -1.85 9.39
C LEU A 78 5.85 -2.21 8.04
N CYS A 79 5.02 -2.34 7.01
CA CYS A 79 5.48 -2.53 5.62
C CYS A 79 5.74 -1.21 4.89
N GLU A 80 5.44 -0.06 5.51
CA GLU A 80 5.47 1.29 4.93
C GLU A 80 4.74 1.39 3.57
N LYS A 81 3.61 0.66 3.42
CA LYS A 81 2.95 0.51 2.13
C LYS A 81 1.48 0.17 2.28
N THR A 82 0.68 0.67 1.37
CA THR A 82 -0.69 0.21 1.15
C THR A 82 -1.03 0.25 -0.33
N PHE A 83 -2.08 -0.49 -0.71
CA PHE A 83 -2.69 -0.40 -2.04
C PHE A 83 -4.05 0.25 -1.90
N TRP A 84 -4.34 1.21 -2.76
CA TRP A 84 -5.61 1.89 -2.79
C TRP A 84 -5.95 2.24 -4.24
N ARG A 85 -7.08 1.74 -4.75
CA ARG A 85 -7.37 1.67 -6.19
C ARG A 85 -6.16 1.04 -6.94
N ASP A 86 -5.71 1.69 -8.00
CA ASP A 86 -4.55 1.27 -8.78
C ASP A 86 -3.22 1.86 -8.25
N LEU A 87 -3.27 2.55 -7.10
CA LEU A 87 -2.11 3.19 -6.50
C LEU A 87 -1.44 2.29 -5.47
N LYS A 88 -0.12 2.28 -5.52
CA LYS A 88 0.74 1.77 -4.47
C LYS A 88 1.29 2.97 -3.71
N LEU A 89 0.87 3.15 -2.47
CA LEU A 89 1.18 4.31 -1.65
C LEU A 89 2.11 3.94 -0.49
N LYS A 90 3.08 4.80 -0.22
CA LYS A 90 3.81 4.80 1.04
C LYS A 90 2.88 5.33 2.14
N VAL A 91 2.88 4.66 3.29
CA VAL A 91 2.17 5.08 4.49
C VAL A 91 3.03 4.83 5.72
N THR A 92 2.95 5.74 6.68
CA THR A 92 3.55 5.60 8.01
C THR A 92 2.52 6.05 9.05
N ASN A 93 2.86 5.99 10.33
CA ASN A 93 2.01 6.51 11.40
C ASN A 93 1.75 8.03 11.33
N LYS A 94 2.33 8.74 10.36
CA LYS A 94 2.12 10.17 10.10
C LYS A 94 0.92 10.44 9.19
N VAL A 95 0.40 9.44 8.50
CA VAL A 95 -0.76 9.59 7.61
C VAL A 95 -1.78 8.51 7.89
N LEU A 96 -3.06 8.84 7.71
CA LEU A 96 -4.11 7.83 7.76
C LEU A 96 -3.93 6.86 6.58
N ILE A 97 -4.02 5.55 6.85
CA ILE A 97 -4.12 4.54 5.79
C ILE A 97 -5.43 4.81 5.02
N PRO A 98 -5.37 5.07 3.71
CA PRO A 98 -6.56 5.36 2.92
C PRO A 98 -7.59 4.24 3.06
N ARG A 99 -8.83 4.60 3.35
CA ARG A 99 -9.92 3.64 3.51
C ARG A 99 -10.53 3.29 2.16
N PRO A 100 -10.97 2.03 1.93
CA PRO A 100 -11.65 1.65 0.69
C PRO A 100 -12.88 2.52 0.38
N GLU A 101 -13.65 2.91 1.41
CA GLU A 101 -14.84 3.75 1.26
C GLU A 101 -14.53 5.12 0.66
N THR A 102 -13.31 5.62 0.88
CA THR A 102 -12.85 6.90 0.33
C THR A 102 -12.73 6.87 -1.20
N GLU A 103 -12.62 5.68 -1.80
CA GLU A 103 -12.61 5.50 -3.26
C GLU A 103 -13.88 6.04 -3.92
N LEU A 104 -15.00 6.04 -3.20
CA LEU A 104 -16.28 6.57 -3.67
C LEU A 104 -16.20 8.05 -4.06
N ILE A 105 -15.35 8.83 -3.42
CA ILE A 105 -15.13 10.25 -3.75
C ILE A 105 -14.62 10.36 -5.20
N VAL A 106 -13.63 9.58 -5.56
CA VAL A 106 -13.07 9.55 -6.92
C VAL A 106 -14.11 9.07 -7.93
N ASP A 107 -14.89 8.04 -7.57
CA ASP A 107 -15.95 7.52 -8.45
C ASP A 107 -17.08 8.54 -8.69
N ILE A 108 -17.42 9.35 -7.68
CA ILE A 108 -18.39 10.44 -7.82
C ILE A 108 -17.83 11.52 -8.77
N VAL A 109 -16.56 11.91 -8.63
CA VAL A 109 -15.93 12.86 -9.54
C VAL A 109 -15.96 12.33 -10.98
N PHE A 110 -15.68 11.04 -11.19
CA PHE A 110 -15.75 10.42 -12.53
C PHE A 110 -17.15 10.44 -13.14
N LYS A 111 -18.19 10.31 -12.32
CA LYS A 111 -19.57 10.40 -12.78
C LYS A 111 -19.98 11.83 -13.15
N ILE A 112 -19.49 12.82 -12.41
CA ILE A 112 -19.81 14.24 -12.65
C ILE A 112 -19.02 14.78 -13.87
N PHE A 113 -17.77 14.39 -14.00
CA PHE A 113 -16.86 14.87 -15.03
C PHE A 113 -16.45 13.75 -15.98
N GLU A 114 -17.35 13.30 -16.81
CA GLU A 114 -17.18 12.15 -17.71
C GLU A 114 -16.03 12.31 -18.73
N LYS A 115 -15.73 13.57 -19.13
CA LYS A 115 -14.70 13.85 -20.13
C LYS A 115 -13.33 14.08 -19.50
N LYS A 116 -12.43 13.10 -19.61
CA LYS A 116 -11.04 13.19 -19.14
C LYS A 116 -10.24 14.34 -19.76
N SER A 117 -10.66 14.85 -20.91
CA SER A 117 -10.07 16.02 -21.58
C SER A 117 -10.57 17.35 -21.02
N GLN A 118 -11.42 17.35 -20.02
CA GLN A 118 -11.92 18.57 -19.40
C GLN A 118 -10.85 19.16 -18.49
N LYS A 119 -10.66 20.47 -18.57
CA LYS A 119 -9.79 21.19 -17.61
C LYS A 119 -10.53 21.33 -16.29
N LEU A 120 -10.00 20.70 -15.24
CA LEU A 120 -10.55 20.73 -13.89
C LEU A 120 -9.59 21.47 -12.97
N PHE A 121 -10.15 22.17 -11.99
CA PHE A 121 -9.42 22.73 -10.86
C PHE A 121 -9.98 22.11 -9.59
N PHE A 122 -9.11 21.59 -8.73
CA PHE A 122 -9.52 21.05 -7.44
C PHE A 122 -8.54 21.41 -6.32
N ALA A 123 -9.05 21.41 -5.11
CA ALA A 123 -8.25 21.48 -3.90
C ALA A 123 -8.67 20.38 -2.92
N GLU A 124 -7.70 19.66 -2.36
CA GLU A 124 -7.88 18.73 -1.27
C GLU A 124 -7.27 19.31 0.00
N LEU A 125 -8.06 19.37 1.07
CA LEU A 125 -7.63 19.84 2.39
C LEU A 125 -7.49 18.63 3.31
N GLY A 126 -6.31 18.46 3.94
CA GLY A 126 -5.99 17.28 4.72
C GLY A 126 -5.67 16.07 3.83
N THR A 127 -4.72 16.22 2.91
CA THR A 127 -4.43 15.22 1.87
C THR A 127 -3.83 13.92 2.41
N GLY A 128 -3.22 13.93 3.62
CA GLY A 128 -2.62 12.76 4.24
C GLY A 128 -1.59 12.09 3.32
N SER A 129 -1.89 10.88 2.86
CA SER A 129 -1.02 10.14 1.93
C SER A 129 -1.06 10.62 0.48
N GLY A 130 -1.93 11.59 0.14
CA GLY A 130 -2.12 12.08 -1.22
C GLY A 130 -3.04 11.21 -2.09
N ALA A 131 -3.69 10.19 -1.52
CA ALA A 131 -4.41 9.17 -2.28
C ALA A 131 -5.45 9.74 -3.26
N ILE A 132 -6.32 10.65 -2.80
CA ILE A 132 -7.40 11.24 -3.62
C ILE A 132 -6.79 12.16 -4.67
N SER A 133 -5.94 13.11 -4.25
CA SER A 133 -5.31 14.08 -5.16
C SER A 133 -4.52 13.42 -6.27
N ILE A 134 -3.73 12.38 -5.94
CA ILE A 134 -2.96 11.64 -6.93
C ILE A 134 -3.89 10.91 -7.89
N ALA A 135 -4.90 10.19 -7.38
CA ALA A 135 -5.86 9.46 -8.23
C ALA A 135 -6.59 10.39 -9.20
N LEU A 136 -7.04 11.57 -8.73
CA LEU A 136 -7.71 12.56 -9.57
C LEU A 136 -6.76 13.15 -10.61
N SER A 137 -5.54 13.49 -10.21
CA SER A 137 -4.56 14.09 -11.13
C SER A 137 -4.16 13.15 -12.26
N LEU A 138 -4.00 11.86 -11.97
CA LEU A 138 -3.71 10.83 -12.97
C LEU A 138 -4.90 10.56 -13.92
N ALA A 139 -6.12 10.61 -13.37
CA ALA A 139 -7.32 10.38 -14.17
C ALA A 139 -7.67 11.56 -15.10
N TYR A 140 -7.28 12.78 -14.71
CA TYR A 140 -7.53 14.02 -15.46
C TYR A 140 -6.22 14.76 -15.74
N PRO A 141 -5.46 14.36 -16.77
CA PRO A 141 -4.11 14.91 -17.02
C PRO A 141 -4.07 16.43 -17.27
N LEU A 142 -5.21 17.04 -17.66
CA LEU A 142 -5.34 18.48 -17.85
C LEU A 142 -5.81 19.23 -16.61
N CYS A 143 -5.97 18.54 -15.47
CA CYS A 143 -6.36 19.20 -14.23
C CYS A 143 -5.21 20.00 -13.62
N GLU A 144 -5.57 21.01 -12.83
CA GLU A 144 -4.67 21.71 -11.92
C GLU A 144 -5.16 21.42 -10.50
N GLY A 145 -4.37 20.68 -9.72
CA GLY A 145 -4.71 20.27 -8.36
C GLY A 145 -3.84 20.95 -7.31
N ILE A 146 -4.46 21.23 -6.16
CA ILE A 146 -3.77 21.68 -4.95
C ILE A 146 -4.12 20.67 -3.85
N ALA A 147 -3.11 20.14 -3.19
CA ALA A 147 -3.24 19.27 -2.02
C ALA A 147 -2.58 19.93 -0.82
N THR A 148 -3.28 20.04 0.28
CA THR A 148 -2.75 20.67 1.49
C THR A 148 -2.85 19.73 2.68
N ASP A 149 -1.94 19.88 3.64
CA ASP A 149 -2.03 19.27 4.95
C ASP A 149 -1.37 20.19 5.98
N ILE A 150 -1.81 20.12 7.23
CA ILE A 150 -1.21 20.88 8.33
C ILE A 150 0.06 20.20 8.86
N ASP A 151 0.22 18.89 8.62
CA ASP A 151 1.38 18.11 9.03
C ASP A 151 2.39 18.03 7.86
N GLU A 152 3.57 18.62 8.05
CA GLU A 152 4.66 18.60 7.07
C GLU A 152 5.13 17.17 6.77
N ASP A 153 5.10 16.25 7.76
CA ASP A 153 5.45 14.83 7.56
C ASP A 153 4.44 14.16 6.61
N ALA A 154 3.15 14.52 6.71
CA ALA A 154 2.12 14.03 5.79
C ALA A 154 2.37 14.53 4.36
N LEU A 155 2.71 15.80 4.21
CA LEU A 155 3.04 16.39 2.89
C LEU A 155 4.28 15.77 2.26
N GLU A 156 5.31 15.43 3.07
CA GLU A 156 6.48 14.73 2.57
C GLU A 156 6.08 13.35 2.01
N ILE A 157 5.22 12.60 2.73
CA ILE A 157 4.71 11.30 2.28
C ILE A 157 3.87 11.45 1.01
N ALA A 158 2.95 12.42 0.97
CA ALA A 158 2.11 12.67 -0.21
C ALA A 158 2.94 13.05 -1.44
N THR A 159 3.92 13.94 -1.26
CA THR A 159 4.85 14.34 -2.32
C THR A 159 5.65 13.15 -2.83
N LYS A 160 6.14 12.29 -1.94
CA LYS A 160 6.86 11.08 -2.33
C LYS A 160 5.96 10.12 -3.11
N ASN A 161 4.73 9.90 -2.65
CA ASN A 161 3.76 9.06 -3.35
C ASN A 161 3.46 9.59 -4.76
N TYR A 162 3.35 10.91 -4.89
CA TYR A 162 3.16 11.55 -6.19
C TYR A 162 4.38 11.37 -7.11
N MET A 163 5.60 11.57 -6.59
CA MET A 163 6.83 11.36 -7.35
C MET A 163 7.02 9.90 -7.81
N ASP A 164 6.59 8.95 -6.98
CA ASP A 164 6.65 7.51 -7.28
C ASP A 164 5.50 7.05 -8.22
N SER A 165 4.52 7.93 -8.51
CA SER A 165 3.46 7.64 -9.47
C SER A 165 3.99 7.69 -10.91
N SER A 166 3.35 6.92 -11.81
CA SER A 166 3.83 6.70 -13.17
C SER A 166 3.84 7.93 -14.08
N GLU A 167 3.07 8.96 -13.74
CA GLU A 167 2.91 10.17 -14.53
C GLU A 167 2.94 11.41 -13.63
N GLN A 168 3.73 12.42 -14.00
CA GLN A 168 3.69 13.71 -13.34
C GLN A 168 2.66 14.60 -14.01
N THR A 169 1.79 15.19 -13.20
CA THR A 169 0.69 16.07 -13.60
C THR A 169 0.86 17.45 -12.95
N ASN A 170 -0.13 18.35 -13.07
CA ASN A 170 -0.11 19.67 -12.44
C ASN A 170 -0.68 19.63 -11.00
N LEU A 171 -0.17 18.73 -10.15
CA LEU A 171 -0.53 18.65 -8.74
C LEU A 171 0.54 19.32 -7.87
N LYS A 172 0.13 20.23 -6.99
CA LYS A 172 1.01 20.98 -6.08
C LYS A 172 0.64 20.72 -4.63
N PHE A 173 1.64 20.65 -3.75
CA PHE A 173 1.48 20.41 -2.33
C PHE A 173 1.87 21.66 -1.53
N PHE A 174 1.06 22.01 -0.50
CA PHE A 174 1.27 23.17 0.36
C PHE A 174 0.91 22.84 1.82
N CYS A 175 1.70 23.39 2.75
CA CYS A 175 1.39 23.39 4.17
C CYS A 175 0.50 24.57 4.54
#